data_7df0899dea21e23049f3649b743f3127
#
_entry.id   7df0899dea21e23049f3649b743f3127
#
_cell.length_a   1.000
_cell.length_b   1.000
_cell.length_c   1.000
_cell.angle_alpha   90.00
_cell.angle_beta   90.00
_cell.angle_gamma   90.00
#
_symmetry.space_group_name_H-M   'P 1'
#
loop_
_entity.id
_entity.type
_entity.pdbx_description
1 polymer ?
#
loop_
_entity_poly.entity_id
_entity_poly.type
_entity_poly.pdbx_seq_one_letter_code
_entity_poly.pdbx_strand_id
1 'polypeptide(L)'
;MTSLPSPLAELGLNLTRRRFFGQGSHLLGGAALATLMGQSAPAAAIDPAAGLERVAGAIGPHFAPKAKRVIYLHMVGGPPQQDMFDYKPQLDEWYDKDLPESIRSGQRLTTMTSGQKRFPIAPSIFKFARQGQCGMWMNELLPWTGKVADEMCFIRSMHTDAINHEPAITYIQTGNQITGRPCLGSWASY
;
A
#
# COMPACT_ATOMS: atom_id res chain seq x y z
N MET A 1 35.89 30.90 23.08
CA MET A 1 35.26 30.92 21.77
C MET A 1 35.27 29.51 21.21
N THR A 2 34.23 28.76 21.46
CA THR A 2 34.06 27.40 20.92
C THR A 2 33.55 27.53 19.49
N SER A 3 34.37 27.13 18.54
CA SER A 3 33.99 27.09 17.13
C SER A 3 32.83 26.12 16.93
N LEU A 4 31.76 26.56 16.32
CA LEU A 4 30.67 25.71 15.88
C LEU A 4 31.21 24.65 14.91
N PRO A 5 30.76 23.38 14.99
CA PRO A 5 31.18 22.34 14.06
C PRO A 5 30.74 22.70 12.64
N SER A 6 31.59 22.39 11.68
CA SER A 6 31.29 22.68 10.28
C SER A 6 30.08 21.83 9.81
N PRO A 7 29.28 22.33 8.86
CA PRO A 7 28.14 21.56 8.31
C PRO A 7 28.51 20.18 7.76
N LEU A 8 29.77 19.99 7.36
CA LEU A 8 30.31 18.70 6.91
C LEU A 8 30.57 17.73 8.07
N ALA A 9 30.83 18.24 9.28
CA ALA A 9 30.94 17.40 10.47
C ALA A 9 29.57 16.90 10.96
N GLU A 10 28.52 17.69 10.80
CA GLU A 10 27.14 17.26 11.08
C GLU A 10 26.64 16.22 10.06
N LEU A 11 27.01 16.31 8.77
CA LEU A 11 26.73 15.28 7.77
C LEU A 11 27.38 13.94 8.10
N GLY A 12 28.53 13.94 8.76
CA GLY A 12 29.21 12.73 9.23
C GLY A 12 28.51 12.05 10.42
N LEU A 13 27.68 12.78 11.15
CA LEU A 13 26.91 12.26 12.30
C LEU A 13 25.53 11.73 11.90
N ASN A 14 25.04 12.06 10.71
CA ASN A 14 23.83 11.44 10.15
C ASN A 14 24.17 10.02 9.67
N LEU A 15 24.35 9.13 10.65
CA LEU A 15 24.28 7.69 10.43
C LEU A 15 22.93 7.41 9.79
N THR A 16 22.89 7.18 8.48
CA THR A 16 21.68 6.70 7.83
C THR A 16 21.22 5.45 8.56
N ARG A 17 19.90 5.20 8.65
CA ARG A 17 19.36 3.98 9.27
C ARG A 17 20.06 2.74 8.73
N ARG A 18 20.41 2.74 7.47
CA ARG A 18 21.18 1.68 6.80
C ARG A 18 22.56 1.46 7.42
N ARG A 19 23.28 2.53 7.76
CA ARG A 19 24.58 2.45 8.46
C ARG A 19 24.41 2.05 9.92
N PHE A 20 23.35 2.54 10.59
CA PHE A 20 23.02 2.13 11.95
C PHE A 20 22.66 0.63 12.00
N PHE A 21 21.79 0.17 11.11
CA PHE A 21 21.46 -1.27 11.02
C PHE A 21 22.62 -2.07 10.42
N GLY A 22 23.44 -1.51 9.53
CA GLY A 22 24.61 -2.17 8.97
C GLY A 22 25.80 -2.30 9.91
N GLN A 23 26.00 -1.39 10.84
CA GLN A 23 27.15 -1.42 11.76
C GLN A 23 26.79 -1.72 13.23
N GLY A 24 25.59 -1.37 13.68
CA GLY A 24 25.17 -1.55 15.07
C GLY A 24 24.35 -2.81 15.35
N SER A 25 23.64 -3.34 14.36
CA SER A 25 22.76 -4.50 14.55
C SER A 25 23.44 -5.85 14.36
N HIS A 26 24.66 -5.87 13.83
CA HIS A 26 25.39 -7.13 13.59
C HIS A 26 25.63 -7.95 14.87
N LEU A 27 25.72 -7.31 16.03
CA LEU A 27 25.98 -8.01 17.29
C LEU A 27 24.72 -8.30 18.14
N LEU A 28 23.78 -7.36 18.24
CA LEU A 28 22.63 -7.52 19.13
C LEU A 28 21.38 -8.01 18.40
N GLY A 29 21.09 -7.49 17.21
CA GLY A 29 19.90 -7.89 16.46
C GLY A 29 20.03 -9.29 15.84
N GLY A 30 21.21 -9.66 15.37
CA GLY A 30 21.50 -10.99 14.86
C GLY A 30 21.44 -12.06 15.92
N ALA A 31 21.95 -11.79 17.12
CA ALA A 31 21.89 -12.72 18.25
C ALA A 31 20.45 -12.89 18.78
N ALA A 32 19.70 -11.79 18.90
CA ALA A 32 18.29 -11.84 19.31
C ALA A 32 17.41 -12.56 18.30
N LEU A 33 17.63 -12.36 17.01
CA LEU A 33 16.89 -13.05 15.95
C LEU A 33 17.24 -14.53 15.89
N ALA A 34 18.50 -14.90 16.07
CA ALA A 34 18.94 -16.30 16.12
C ALA A 34 18.36 -17.07 17.32
N THR A 35 18.23 -16.42 18.48
CA THR A 35 17.56 -17.02 19.65
C THR A 35 16.06 -17.16 19.45
N LEU A 36 15.41 -16.22 18.81
CA LEU A 36 13.97 -16.29 18.48
C LEU A 36 13.66 -17.37 17.44
N MET A 37 14.62 -17.71 16.57
CA MET A 37 14.48 -18.77 15.58
C MET A 37 14.89 -20.17 16.07
N GLY A 38 15.20 -20.33 17.38
CA GLY A 38 15.44 -21.63 18.01
C GLY A 38 16.76 -22.33 17.58
N GLN A 39 17.69 -21.58 17.00
CA GLN A 39 18.99 -22.14 16.63
C GLN A 39 20.03 -21.82 17.72
N SER A 40 20.38 -22.86 18.50
CA SER A 40 21.54 -22.85 19.39
C SER A 40 22.80 -22.91 18.53
N ALA A 41 23.27 -21.78 18.03
CA ALA A 41 24.57 -21.71 17.37
C ALA A 41 25.67 -21.48 18.42
N PRO A 42 26.78 -22.25 18.41
CA PRO A 42 27.91 -21.95 19.27
C PRO A 42 28.49 -20.58 18.91
N ALA A 43 28.85 -19.79 19.92
CA ALA A 43 29.31 -18.40 19.82
C ALA A 43 30.66 -18.21 19.11
N ALA A 44 31.13 -19.19 18.35
CA ALA A 44 32.40 -19.13 17.60
C ALA A 44 32.12 -18.74 16.16
N ALA A 45 32.62 -17.57 15.77
CA ALA A 45 32.77 -17.06 14.41
C ALA A 45 31.44 -16.92 13.64
N ILE A 46 30.65 -15.92 14.01
CA ILE A 46 29.61 -15.39 13.10
C ILE A 46 30.34 -14.51 12.08
N ASP A 47 30.51 -15.03 10.87
CA ASP A 47 30.83 -14.22 9.73
C ASP A 47 29.60 -13.30 9.46
N PRO A 48 29.72 -11.97 9.64
CA PRO A 48 28.59 -11.07 9.49
C PRO A 48 28.05 -11.05 8.06
N ALA A 49 28.86 -11.36 7.05
CA ALA A 49 28.43 -11.45 5.67
C ALA A 49 27.56 -12.71 5.41
N ALA A 50 27.98 -13.86 5.95
CA ALA A 50 27.22 -15.12 5.86
C ALA A 50 25.89 -15.09 6.64
N GLY A 51 25.81 -14.28 7.71
CA GLY A 51 24.57 -14.05 8.44
C GLY A 51 23.54 -13.27 7.64
N LEU A 52 23.98 -12.23 6.91
CA LEU A 52 23.12 -11.41 6.06
C LEU A 52 22.59 -12.21 4.85
N GLU A 53 23.42 -13.05 4.23
CA GLU A 53 22.99 -13.91 3.13
C GLU A 53 21.96 -14.95 3.57
N ARG A 54 22.09 -15.51 4.77
CA ARG A 54 21.11 -16.46 5.33
C ARG A 54 19.78 -15.81 5.67
N VAL A 55 19.80 -14.61 6.24
CA VAL A 55 18.58 -13.86 6.54
C VAL A 55 17.93 -13.35 5.25
N ALA A 56 18.72 -12.88 4.29
CA ALA A 56 18.22 -12.49 2.97
C ALA A 56 17.65 -13.69 2.20
N GLY A 57 18.24 -14.87 2.31
CA GLY A 57 17.73 -16.11 1.72
C GLY A 57 16.45 -16.63 2.40
N ALA A 58 16.28 -16.37 3.70
CA ALA A 58 15.07 -16.75 4.44
C ALA A 58 13.90 -15.76 4.24
N ILE A 59 14.20 -14.50 3.90
CA ILE A 59 13.21 -13.42 3.67
C ILE A 59 13.18 -13.02 2.18
N GLY A 60 13.83 -13.79 1.33
CA GLY A 60 13.84 -13.55 -0.11
C GLY A 60 12.44 -13.60 -0.73
N PRO A 61 12.26 -13.03 -1.92
CA PRO A 61 10.97 -13.05 -2.60
C PRO A 61 10.54 -14.50 -2.87
N HIS A 62 9.26 -14.82 -2.63
CA HIS A 62 8.69 -16.14 -2.91
C HIS A 62 8.79 -16.56 -4.38
N PHE A 63 8.94 -15.59 -5.28
CA PHE A 63 9.12 -15.79 -6.70
C PHE A 63 10.33 -15.00 -7.19
N ALA A 64 11.03 -15.53 -8.17
CA ALA A 64 12.16 -14.83 -8.78
C ALA A 64 11.72 -13.47 -9.36
N PRO A 65 12.31 -12.34 -8.95
CA PRO A 65 11.92 -11.03 -9.42
C PRO A 65 12.27 -10.87 -10.91
N LYS A 66 11.29 -10.45 -11.70
CA LYS A 66 11.45 -10.16 -13.14
C LYS A 66 11.44 -8.67 -13.42
N ALA A 67 10.70 -7.89 -12.64
CA ALA A 67 10.56 -6.45 -12.79
C ALA A 67 11.81 -5.74 -12.25
N LYS A 68 12.38 -4.84 -13.04
CA LYS A 68 13.52 -4.00 -12.66
C LYS A 68 13.11 -2.58 -12.29
N ARG A 69 11.92 -2.17 -12.67
CA ARG A 69 11.38 -0.82 -12.46
C ARG A 69 9.91 -0.89 -12.11
N VAL A 70 9.46 0.02 -11.26
CA VAL A 70 8.06 0.17 -10.87
C VAL A 70 7.62 1.59 -11.18
N ILE A 71 6.48 1.73 -11.83
CA ILE A 71 5.81 3.01 -12.04
C ILE A 71 4.51 2.95 -11.24
N TYR A 72 4.36 3.82 -10.27
CA TYR A 72 3.18 3.93 -9.44
C TYR A 72 2.28 5.06 -9.95
N LEU A 73 1.15 4.69 -10.54
CA LEU A 73 0.14 5.64 -11.02
C LEU A 73 -0.98 5.70 -9.99
N HIS A 74 -1.10 6.83 -9.31
CA HIS A 74 -2.08 7.03 -8.26
C HIS A 74 -3.08 8.12 -8.63
N MET A 75 -4.35 7.75 -8.62
CA MET A 75 -5.44 8.72 -8.77
C MET A 75 -5.82 9.26 -7.39
N VAL A 76 -5.39 10.50 -7.11
CA VAL A 76 -5.66 11.18 -5.84
C VAL A 76 -7.16 11.37 -5.65
N GLY A 77 -7.64 11.06 -4.45
CA GLY A 77 -9.06 11.14 -4.12
C GLY A 77 -9.89 9.93 -4.59
N GLY A 78 -9.34 9.11 -5.47
CA GLY A 78 -9.93 7.87 -5.97
C GLY A 78 -11.29 8.03 -6.65
N PRO A 79 -11.45 7.72 -7.92
CA PRO A 79 -12.77 7.62 -8.53
C PRO A 79 -13.54 6.43 -7.92
N PRO A 80 -14.87 6.49 -7.88
CA PRO A 80 -15.69 5.41 -7.31
C PRO A 80 -15.53 4.14 -8.14
N GLN A 81 -15.20 3.03 -7.48
CA GLN A 81 -15.02 1.74 -8.15
C GLN A 81 -16.27 1.26 -8.87
N GLN A 82 -17.45 1.61 -8.36
CA GLN A 82 -18.74 1.27 -8.97
C GLN A 82 -18.92 1.88 -10.36
N ASP A 83 -18.28 3.03 -10.59
CA ASP A 83 -18.29 3.70 -11.89
C ASP A 83 -17.17 3.22 -12.82
N MET A 84 -16.15 2.51 -12.31
CA MET A 84 -14.96 2.18 -13.09
C MET A 84 -14.85 0.69 -13.42
N PHE A 85 -14.93 -0.19 -12.43
CA PHE A 85 -14.55 -1.61 -12.55
C PHE A 85 -15.55 -2.57 -11.92
N ASP A 86 -16.41 -2.08 -11.03
CA ASP A 86 -17.31 -2.92 -10.24
C ASP A 86 -18.75 -2.78 -10.72
N TYR A 87 -19.02 -3.38 -11.88
CA TYR A 87 -20.34 -3.34 -12.53
C TYR A 87 -21.41 -4.01 -11.67
N LYS A 88 -22.43 -3.26 -11.28
CA LYS A 88 -23.55 -3.68 -10.43
C LYS A 88 -24.88 -3.30 -11.07
N PRO A 89 -25.38 -4.07 -12.07
CA PRO A 89 -26.60 -3.74 -12.81
C PRO A 89 -27.85 -3.67 -11.92
N GLN A 90 -27.87 -4.40 -10.80
CA GLN A 90 -29.01 -4.36 -9.88
C GLN A 90 -29.21 -2.99 -9.20
N LEU A 91 -28.19 -2.10 -9.21
CA LEU A 91 -28.35 -0.77 -8.66
C LEU A 91 -29.38 0.08 -9.42
N ASP A 92 -29.67 -0.23 -10.70
CA ASP A 92 -30.70 0.43 -11.49
C ASP A 92 -32.08 0.23 -10.87
N GLU A 93 -32.37 -0.97 -10.37
CA GLU A 93 -33.62 -1.31 -9.68
C GLU A 93 -33.76 -0.61 -8.31
N TRP A 94 -32.63 -0.20 -7.74
CA TRP A 94 -32.55 0.47 -6.43
C TRP A 94 -32.38 1.98 -6.55
N TYR A 95 -32.43 2.53 -7.75
CA TYR A 95 -32.29 3.97 -7.96
C TYR A 95 -33.25 4.76 -7.06
N ASP A 96 -32.71 5.79 -6.40
CA ASP A 96 -33.41 6.68 -5.43
C ASP A 96 -34.06 5.99 -4.21
N LYS A 97 -33.90 4.67 -4.04
CA LYS A 97 -34.28 4.00 -2.80
C LYS A 97 -33.19 4.23 -1.75
N ASP A 98 -33.60 4.34 -0.49
CA ASP A 98 -32.61 4.48 0.60
C ASP A 98 -31.81 3.19 0.77
N LEU A 99 -30.53 3.38 1.11
CA LEU A 99 -29.62 2.29 1.45
C LEU A 99 -30.23 1.44 2.58
N PRO A 100 -30.39 0.12 2.41
CA PRO A 100 -30.95 -0.76 3.43
C PRO A 100 -30.20 -0.66 4.75
N GLU A 101 -30.94 -0.71 5.86
CA GLU A 101 -30.37 -0.62 7.20
C GLU A 101 -29.34 -1.75 7.46
N SER A 102 -29.54 -2.93 6.88
CA SER A 102 -28.60 -4.04 6.95
C SER A 102 -27.20 -3.73 6.41
N ILE A 103 -27.12 -2.78 5.48
CA ILE A 103 -25.84 -2.31 4.90
C ILE A 103 -25.36 -1.07 5.64
N ARG A 104 -26.28 -0.20 6.03
CA ARG A 104 -25.98 1.08 6.69
C ARG A 104 -25.57 0.91 8.15
N SER A 105 -26.15 -0.06 8.85
CA SER A 105 -25.92 -0.28 10.27
C SER A 105 -24.46 -0.55 10.58
N GLY A 106 -23.88 0.24 11.49
CA GLY A 106 -22.49 0.13 11.89
C GLY A 106 -21.48 0.85 10.99
N GLN A 107 -21.90 1.43 9.87
CA GLN A 107 -20.98 2.24 9.06
C GLN A 107 -20.74 3.60 9.69
N ARG A 108 -19.47 4.00 9.76
CA ARG A 108 -19.08 5.32 10.19
C ARG A 108 -19.40 6.34 9.10
N LEU A 109 -20.29 7.30 9.42
CA LEU A 109 -20.61 8.39 8.49
C LEU A 109 -19.49 9.43 8.46
N THR A 110 -19.27 10.01 7.30
CA THR A 110 -18.39 11.18 7.15
C THR A 110 -19.08 12.44 7.67
N THR A 111 -18.32 13.47 8.04
CA THR A 111 -18.89 14.77 8.42
C THR A 111 -19.74 15.37 7.29
N MET A 112 -19.40 15.09 6.03
CA MET A 112 -20.16 15.57 4.86
C MET A 112 -21.54 14.95 4.74
N THR A 113 -21.74 13.73 5.24
CA THR A 113 -23.00 12.98 5.14
C THR A 113 -23.75 12.89 6.44
N SER A 114 -23.17 13.35 7.55
CA SER A 114 -23.79 13.25 8.90
C SER A 114 -25.11 13.98 9.05
N GLY A 115 -25.33 15.04 8.26
CA GLY A 115 -26.59 15.81 8.24
C GLY A 115 -27.62 15.30 7.24
N GLN A 116 -27.34 14.28 6.46
CA GLN A 116 -28.28 13.74 5.46
C GLN A 116 -29.36 12.90 6.15
N LYS A 117 -30.60 13.15 5.78
CA LYS A 117 -31.77 12.38 6.25
C LYS A 117 -31.99 11.11 5.45
N ARG A 118 -31.54 11.11 4.18
CA ARG A 118 -31.68 10.00 3.24
C ARG A 118 -30.31 9.63 2.65
N PHE A 119 -30.15 8.38 2.32
CA PHE A 119 -28.96 7.83 1.66
C PHE A 119 -29.37 7.12 0.37
N PRO A 120 -29.84 7.88 -0.65
CA PRO A 120 -30.34 7.27 -1.87
C PRO A 120 -29.23 6.57 -2.65
N ILE A 121 -29.57 5.43 -3.22
CA ILE A 121 -28.71 4.65 -4.10
C ILE A 121 -28.70 5.29 -5.48
N ALA A 122 -27.51 5.47 -6.04
CA ALA A 122 -27.31 5.92 -7.42
C ALA A 122 -26.52 4.88 -8.21
N PRO A 123 -27.06 4.33 -9.29
CA PRO A 123 -26.31 3.48 -10.22
C PRO A 123 -25.29 4.30 -11.01
N SER A 124 -24.33 3.62 -11.62
CA SER A 124 -23.42 4.28 -12.56
C SER A 124 -24.17 4.77 -13.79
N ILE A 125 -23.88 5.99 -14.22
CA ILE A 125 -24.42 6.57 -15.45
C ILE A 125 -23.64 6.13 -16.70
N PHE A 126 -22.53 5.44 -16.52
CA PHE A 126 -21.62 5.03 -17.60
C PHE A 126 -21.94 3.63 -18.09
N LYS A 127 -21.70 3.39 -19.37
CA LYS A 127 -21.88 2.08 -19.97
C LYS A 127 -20.70 1.17 -19.66
N PHE A 128 -20.99 -0.05 -19.29
CA PHE A 128 -20.02 -1.10 -19.04
C PHE A 128 -19.98 -2.10 -20.19
N ALA A 129 -18.78 -2.57 -20.49
CA ALA A 129 -18.54 -3.65 -21.43
C ALA A 129 -17.46 -4.59 -20.89
N ARG A 130 -17.50 -5.85 -21.33
CA ARG A 130 -16.42 -6.79 -21.06
C ARG A 130 -15.22 -6.48 -21.94
N GLN A 131 -14.06 -6.41 -21.35
CA GLN A 131 -12.79 -6.10 -22.01
C GLN A 131 -11.84 -7.28 -21.89
N GLY A 132 -11.02 -7.46 -22.95
CA GLY A 132 -10.04 -8.52 -23.02
C GLY A 132 -10.64 -9.93 -23.09
N GLN A 133 -9.78 -10.93 -23.16
CA GLN A 133 -10.17 -12.35 -23.07
C GLN A 133 -10.53 -12.74 -21.63
N CYS A 134 -9.95 -12.04 -20.63
CA CYS A 134 -10.30 -12.19 -19.22
C CYS A 134 -11.74 -11.77 -18.91
N GLY A 135 -12.40 -11.05 -19.81
CA GLY A 135 -13.79 -10.62 -19.66
C GLY A 135 -14.01 -9.63 -18.52
N MET A 136 -13.00 -8.81 -18.19
CA MET A 136 -13.09 -7.80 -17.14
C MET A 136 -14.14 -6.74 -17.47
N TRP A 137 -15.06 -6.47 -16.53
CA TRP A 137 -16.00 -5.39 -16.66
C TRP A 137 -15.30 -4.04 -16.45
N MET A 138 -15.41 -3.16 -17.44
CA MET A 138 -14.93 -1.78 -17.39
C MET A 138 -15.93 -0.84 -18.01
N ASN A 139 -15.92 0.40 -17.55
CA ASN A 139 -16.74 1.43 -18.13
C ASN A 139 -16.11 2.05 -19.40
N GLU A 140 -16.92 2.82 -20.12
CA GLU A 140 -16.52 3.51 -21.36
C GLU A 140 -15.50 4.63 -21.16
N LEU A 141 -15.25 5.09 -19.92
CA LEU A 141 -14.24 6.11 -19.59
C LEU A 141 -12.81 5.56 -19.67
N LEU A 142 -12.65 4.24 -19.71
CA LEU A 142 -11.35 3.57 -19.66
C LEU A 142 -11.00 2.82 -20.98
N PRO A 143 -11.11 3.45 -22.17
CA PRO A 143 -10.93 2.75 -23.43
C PRO A 143 -9.52 2.21 -23.64
N TRP A 144 -8.52 2.88 -23.08
CA TRP A 144 -7.12 2.47 -23.20
C TRP A 144 -6.76 1.39 -22.19
N THR A 145 -7.26 1.51 -20.96
CA THR A 145 -7.10 0.47 -19.93
C THR A 145 -7.76 -0.84 -20.38
N GLY A 146 -8.92 -0.75 -21.02
CA GLY A 146 -9.60 -1.91 -21.58
C GLY A 146 -8.78 -2.70 -22.60
N LYS A 147 -7.93 -2.02 -23.37
CA LYS A 147 -7.05 -2.69 -24.37
C LYS A 147 -5.94 -3.54 -23.76
N VAL A 148 -5.57 -3.27 -22.52
CA VAL A 148 -4.53 -4.00 -21.76
C VAL A 148 -5.11 -4.79 -20.60
N ALA A 149 -6.42 -5.07 -20.63
CA ALA A 149 -7.10 -5.74 -19.52
C ALA A 149 -6.49 -7.11 -19.20
N ASP A 150 -6.06 -7.86 -20.22
CA ASP A 150 -5.47 -9.18 -20.07
C ASP A 150 -4.07 -9.16 -19.43
N GLU A 151 -3.40 -8.01 -19.47
CA GLU A 151 -2.08 -7.79 -18.84
C GLU A 151 -2.18 -7.31 -17.39
N MET A 152 -3.40 -7.11 -16.87
CA MET A 152 -3.65 -6.50 -15.57
C MET A 152 -4.20 -7.49 -14.56
N CYS A 153 -3.80 -7.31 -13.31
CA CYS A 153 -4.42 -7.98 -12.17
C CYS A 153 -5.32 -6.98 -11.42
N PHE A 154 -6.62 -7.29 -11.31
CA PHE A 154 -7.59 -6.44 -10.63
C PHE A 154 -7.87 -6.95 -9.22
N ILE A 155 -7.47 -6.18 -8.21
CA ILE A 155 -7.72 -6.50 -6.80
C ILE A 155 -8.89 -5.65 -6.32
N ARG A 156 -10.10 -6.23 -6.27
CA ARG A 156 -11.35 -5.52 -5.91
C ARG A 156 -11.66 -5.56 -4.40
N SER A 157 -10.93 -6.35 -3.65
CA SER A 157 -11.16 -6.55 -2.21
C SER A 157 -10.33 -5.63 -1.33
N MET A 158 -9.69 -4.60 -1.88
CA MET A 158 -8.95 -3.62 -1.10
C MET A 158 -9.89 -2.83 -0.20
N HIS A 159 -9.47 -2.61 1.03
CA HIS A 159 -10.26 -1.99 2.07
C HIS A 159 -9.41 -1.05 2.93
N THR A 160 -10.01 -0.02 3.46
CA THR A 160 -9.38 0.91 4.41
C THR A 160 -10.40 1.45 5.39
N ASP A 161 -9.96 1.68 6.64
CA ASP A 161 -10.75 2.38 7.67
C ASP A 161 -10.65 3.91 7.55
N ALA A 162 -9.82 4.40 6.63
CA ALA A 162 -9.67 5.84 6.40
C ALA A 162 -10.91 6.40 5.70
N ILE A 163 -11.60 7.33 6.35
CA ILE A 163 -12.85 7.93 5.83
C ILE A 163 -12.57 9.01 4.79
N ASN A 164 -11.51 9.80 5.00
CA ASN A 164 -11.17 10.95 4.17
C ASN A 164 -10.00 10.63 3.23
N HIS A 165 -9.91 11.38 2.13
CA HIS A 165 -8.89 11.19 1.10
C HIS A 165 -7.47 11.28 1.66
N GLU A 166 -7.15 12.30 2.45
CA GLU A 166 -5.80 12.54 2.95
C GLU A 166 -5.24 11.37 3.79
N PRO A 167 -5.93 10.90 4.85
CA PRO A 167 -5.45 9.74 5.59
C PRO A 167 -5.46 8.46 4.76
N ALA A 168 -6.37 8.30 3.79
CA ALA A 168 -6.41 7.14 2.90
C ALA A 168 -5.21 7.12 1.94
N ILE A 169 -4.85 8.27 1.37
CA ILE A 169 -3.67 8.42 0.51
C ILE A 169 -2.39 8.15 1.31
N THR A 170 -2.29 8.70 2.50
CA THR A 170 -1.16 8.45 3.38
C THR A 170 -1.04 6.97 3.72
N TYR A 171 -2.17 6.32 4.01
CA TYR A 171 -2.22 4.90 4.35
C TYR A 171 -1.77 4.00 3.19
N ILE A 172 -2.30 4.19 1.98
CA ILE A 172 -1.93 3.36 0.82
C ILE A 172 -0.46 3.51 0.43
N GLN A 173 0.13 4.69 0.65
CA GLN A 173 1.52 4.96 0.29
C GLN A 173 2.52 4.54 1.36
N THR A 174 2.15 4.57 2.64
CA THR A 174 3.09 4.42 3.76
C THR A 174 2.73 3.30 4.74
N GLY A 175 1.55 2.69 4.60
CA GLY A 175 1.01 1.70 5.53
C GLY A 175 0.50 2.30 6.85
N ASN A 176 0.36 3.63 6.96
CA ASN A 176 -0.16 4.30 8.14
C ASN A 176 -0.93 5.57 7.78
N GLN A 177 -2.00 5.88 8.52
CA GLN A 177 -2.79 7.10 8.30
C GLN A 177 -2.07 8.38 8.80
N ILE A 178 -1.07 8.23 9.67
CA ILE A 178 -0.29 9.34 10.21
C ILE A 178 0.92 9.57 9.30
N THR A 179 1.14 10.82 8.94
CA THR A 179 2.27 11.25 8.10
C THR A 179 3.64 11.03 8.76
N GLY A 180 4.72 11.14 7.98
CA GLY A 180 6.10 11.03 8.46
C GLY A 180 6.76 9.67 8.24
N ARG A 181 6.08 8.72 7.64
CA ARG A 181 6.67 7.42 7.23
C ARG A 181 7.09 7.46 5.75
N PRO A 182 8.18 6.76 5.37
CA PRO A 182 8.59 6.67 3.98
C PRO A 182 7.54 5.95 3.12
N CYS A 183 7.33 6.45 1.91
CA CYS A 183 6.50 5.78 0.91
C CYS A 183 7.26 4.63 0.20
N LEU A 184 6.55 3.84 -0.61
CA LEU A 184 7.14 2.72 -1.36
C LEU A 184 8.35 3.17 -2.20
N GLY A 185 8.25 4.33 -2.90
CA GLY A 185 9.35 4.86 -3.69
C GLY A 185 10.58 5.22 -2.85
N SER A 186 10.37 5.78 -1.65
CA SER A 186 11.45 6.07 -0.72
C SER A 186 12.15 4.79 -0.24
N TRP A 187 11.40 3.74 0.04
CA TRP A 187 11.96 2.44 0.41
C TRP A 187 12.73 1.79 -0.73
N ALA A 188 12.21 1.89 -1.96
CA ALA A 188 12.87 1.34 -3.13
C ALA A 188 14.18 2.06 -3.50
N SER A 189 14.30 3.34 -3.12
CA SER A 189 15.49 4.18 -3.36
C SER A 189 16.53 4.08 -2.24
N TYR A 190 16.14 3.53 -1.10
CA TYR A 190 16.97 3.41 0.10
C TYR A 190 17.91 2.22 0.01
#